data_1d65f89feb15eff576d9b3369f562e0f
#
_entry.id   1d65f89feb15eff576d9b3369f562e0f
#
_cell.length_a   1.000
_cell.length_b   1.000
_cell.length_c   1.000
_cell.angle_alpha   90.00
_cell.angle_beta   90.00
_cell.angle_gamma   90.00
#
_symmetry.space_group_name_H-M   'P 1'
#
loop_
_entity.id
_entity.type
_entity.pdbx_description
1 polymer ?
#
loop_
_entity_poly.entity_id
_entity_poly.type
_entity_poly.pdbx_seq_one_letter_code
_entity_poly.pdbx_strand_id
1 'polypeptide(L)'
;MLTALTVKKHERRKGMKGLVDRLKRDRAVVQVKRARGVYLKQITYISYGRKPRFEKLEKIIGDSKNRIICSPKIDFHDECGFRRFENSDFTARLCTNLAICLLSMCDFAEKLKIGIYDPDGRDSEFLKYVMKYSSDVTVVTNSPDVYYDENELIMENMGACATVTKRTEELELCQLIIAPRTIENTFSSNDKTLILTNGRPKAEV
;
A
#
# COMPACT_ATOMS: atom_id res chain seq x y z
N MET A 1 11.98 3.40 18.30
CA MET A 1 10.98 4.45 17.99
C MET A 1 10.86 4.56 16.48
N LEU A 2 9.65 4.53 15.93
CA LEU A 2 9.40 4.74 14.51
C LEU A 2 9.33 6.24 14.21
N THR A 3 9.81 6.64 13.03
CA THR A 3 9.76 8.05 12.60
C THR A 3 8.95 8.17 11.31
N ALA A 4 7.89 8.97 11.34
CA ALA A 4 7.09 9.29 10.17
C ALA A 4 7.43 10.71 9.68
N LEU A 5 7.74 10.83 8.39
CA LEU A 5 8.08 12.10 7.74
C LEU A 5 7.01 12.48 6.72
N THR A 6 6.42 13.64 6.90
CA THR A 6 5.54 14.27 5.92
C THR A 6 6.18 15.54 5.40
N VAL A 7 6.42 15.63 4.11
CA VAL A 7 6.93 16.84 3.46
C VAL A 7 5.76 17.57 2.81
N LYS A 8 5.52 18.81 3.26
CA LYS A 8 4.52 19.71 2.68
C LYS A 8 5.24 20.81 1.92
N LYS A 9 4.87 21.04 0.67
CA LYS A 9 5.30 22.24 -0.07
C LYS A 9 4.35 23.37 0.25
N HIS A 10 4.89 24.53 0.58
CA HIS A 10 4.07 25.72 0.76
C HIS A 10 3.47 26.12 -0.60
N GLU A 11 2.16 26.35 -0.64
CA GLU A 11 1.50 26.88 -1.84
C GLU A 11 2.06 28.27 -2.15
N ARG A 12 2.51 28.43 -3.39
CA ARG A 12 3.10 29.69 -3.84
C ARG A 12 2.02 30.76 -3.98
N ARG A 13 2.10 31.79 -3.18
CA ARG A 13 1.26 32.97 -3.34
C ARG A 13 1.78 33.82 -4.50
N LYS A 14 0.87 34.49 -5.24
CA LYS A 14 1.23 35.42 -6.30
C LYS A 14 1.58 36.81 -5.72
N GLY A 15 2.38 37.61 -6.45
CA GLY A 15 2.73 38.98 -6.09
C GLY A 15 3.75 39.11 -4.95
N MET A 16 3.77 40.27 -4.27
CA MET A 16 4.72 40.61 -3.20
C MET A 16 4.76 39.57 -2.07
N LYS A 17 3.62 38.98 -1.73
CA LYS A 17 3.55 37.90 -0.72
C LYS A 17 4.35 36.67 -1.13
N GLY A 18 4.42 36.36 -2.42
CA GLY A 18 5.23 35.28 -2.97
C GLY A 18 6.74 35.52 -2.88
N LEU A 19 7.17 36.79 -2.97
CA LEU A 19 8.59 37.18 -2.73
C LEU A 19 8.97 36.99 -1.27
N VAL A 20 8.12 37.42 -0.35
CA VAL A 20 8.34 37.20 1.09
C VAL A 20 8.39 35.72 1.44
N ASP A 21 7.54 34.88 0.81
CA ASP A 21 7.56 33.44 1.04
C ASP A 21 8.85 32.76 0.58
N ARG A 22 9.55 33.31 -0.44
CA ARG A 22 10.87 32.81 -0.88
C ARG A 22 11.98 33.07 0.14
N LEU A 23 11.82 34.11 0.97
CA LEU A 23 12.80 34.48 2.01
C LEU A 23 12.55 33.69 3.31
N LYS A 24 11.41 33.02 3.44
CA LYS A 24 11.12 32.22 4.61
C LYS A 24 11.98 30.97 4.70
N ARG A 25 12.41 30.66 5.91
CA ARG A 25 13.14 29.43 6.20
C ARG A 25 12.17 28.26 6.33
N ASP A 26 12.61 27.09 5.85
CA ASP A 26 11.86 25.84 6.06
C ASP A 26 11.61 25.62 7.54
N ARG A 27 10.44 25.07 7.86
CA ARG A 27 10.01 24.79 9.23
C ARG A 27 9.77 23.29 9.38
N ALA A 28 10.08 22.78 10.56
CA ALA A 28 9.71 21.42 10.94
C ALA A 28 8.93 21.46 12.25
N VAL A 29 7.84 20.71 12.28
CA VAL A 29 7.05 20.47 13.47
C VAL A 29 7.25 19.02 13.85
N VAL A 30 7.71 18.77 15.08
CA VAL A 30 7.96 17.43 15.62
C VAL A 30 6.93 17.15 16.69
N GLN A 31 6.20 16.05 16.56
CA GLN A 31 5.24 15.54 17.52
C GLN A 31 5.59 14.11 17.88
N VAL A 32 5.52 13.75 19.15
CA VAL A 32 5.65 12.36 19.60
C VAL A 32 4.26 11.87 19.98
N LYS A 33 3.80 10.83 19.29
CA LYS A 33 2.53 10.16 19.58
C LYS A 33 2.81 8.81 20.24
N ARG A 34 2.03 8.48 21.23
CA ARG A 34 2.08 7.19 21.91
C ARG A 34 0.75 6.47 21.70
N ALA A 35 0.80 5.23 21.24
CA ALA A 35 -0.36 4.37 21.13
C ALA A 35 0.03 2.93 21.52
N ARG A 36 -0.66 2.34 22.48
CA ARG A 36 -0.48 0.93 22.89
C ARG A 36 0.99 0.52 23.11
N GLY A 37 1.79 1.38 23.78
CA GLY A 37 3.21 1.11 24.05
C GLY A 37 4.17 1.43 22.90
N VAL A 38 3.68 1.80 21.73
CA VAL A 38 4.49 2.20 20.58
C VAL A 38 4.64 3.73 20.54
N TYR A 39 5.88 4.19 20.36
CA TYR A 39 6.18 5.60 20.19
C TYR A 39 6.44 5.92 18.75
N LEU A 40 5.68 6.88 18.20
CA LEU A 40 5.83 7.38 16.83
C LEU A 40 6.26 8.85 16.87
N LYS A 41 7.45 9.15 16.35
CA LYS A 41 7.92 10.52 16.11
C LYS A 41 7.39 10.97 14.74
N GLN A 42 6.41 11.87 14.76
CA GLN A 42 5.84 12.45 13.53
C GLN A 42 6.53 13.77 13.24
N ILE A 43 7.15 13.89 12.07
CA ILE A 43 7.83 15.08 11.60
C ILE A 43 7.06 15.63 10.40
N THR A 44 6.55 16.86 10.53
CA THR A 44 5.96 17.58 9.41
C THR A 44 6.95 18.66 8.98
N TYR A 45 7.57 18.47 7.81
CA TYR A 45 8.52 19.42 7.24
C TYR A 45 7.82 20.28 6.19
N ILE A 46 7.83 21.59 6.38
CA ILE A 46 7.23 22.57 5.48
C ILE A 46 8.37 23.25 4.72
N SER A 47 8.47 22.94 3.43
CA SER A 47 9.48 23.53 2.55
C SER A 47 8.90 24.73 1.80
N TYR A 48 9.60 25.86 1.89
CA TYR A 48 9.33 27.06 1.10
C TYR A 48 10.15 27.10 -0.20
N GLY A 49 11.14 26.21 -0.33
CA GLY A 49 12.00 26.06 -1.50
C GLY A 49 11.43 25.13 -2.58
N ARG A 50 12.17 24.98 -3.69
CA ARG A 50 11.84 24.02 -4.76
C ARG A 50 12.04 22.57 -4.33
N LYS A 51 13.07 22.31 -3.53
CA LYS A 51 13.43 20.97 -3.00
C LYS A 51 13.59 21.04 -1.49
N PRO A 52 13.24 19.97 -0.75
CA PRO A 52 13.52 19.85 0.67
C PRO A 52 15.05 19.91 0.92
N ARG A 53 15.46 20.56 2.00
CA ARG A 53 16.88 20.57 2.42
C ARG A 53 17.11 19.41 3.37
N PHE A 54 17.64 18.30 2.88
CA PHE A 54 17.85 17.08 3.65
C PHE A 54 18.84 17.26 4.81
N GLU A 55 19.86 18.10 4.66
CA GLU A 55 20.81 18.43 5.74
C GLU A 55 20.12 18.95 7.03
N LYS A 56 19.04 19.72 6.87
CA LYS A 56 18.26 20.21 8.00
C LYS A 56 17.38 19.12 8.60
N LEU A 57 16.86 18.23 7.76
CA LEU A 57 16.09 17.09 8.18
C LEU A 57 16.93 16.10 8.99
N GLU A 58 18.19 15.92 8.64
CA GLU A 58 19.11 15.02 9.32
C GLU A 58 19.27 15.39 10.80
N LYS A 59 19.44 16.67 11.11
CA LYS A 59 19.53 17.16 12.50
C LYS A 59 18.26 16.91 13.31
N ILE A 60 17.10 16.85 12.66
CA ILE A 60 15.80 16.65 13.31
C ILE A 60 15.47 15.16 13.46
N ILE A 61 15.81 14.37 12.47
CA ILE A 61 15.54 12.93 12.41
C ILE A 61 16.51 12.16 13.32
N GLY A 62 17.80 12.56 13.32
CA GLY A 62 18.85 11.92 14.11
C GLY A 62 19.06 10.46 13.69
N ASP A 63 19.29 9.56 14.66
CA ASP A 63 19.63 8.16 14.43
C ASP A 63 18.53 7.33 13.72
N SER A 64 17.32 7.88 13.63
CA SER A 64 16.20 7.19 12.96
C SER A 64 16.21 7.28 11.44
N LYS A 65 17.27 7.83 10.83
CA LYS A 65 17.37 8.06 9.38
C LYS A 65 17.22 6.79 8.52
N ASN A 66 17.54 5.63 9.07
CA ASN A 66 17.48 4.34 8.36
C ASN A 66 16.09 3.66 8.39
N ARG A 67 15.09 4.27 9.07
CA ARG A 67 13.75 3.66 9.25
C ARG A 67 12.67 4.73 9.21
N ILE A 68 12.58 5.44 8.08
CA ILE A 68 11.64 6.56 7.92
C ILE A 68 10.39 6.10 7.19
N ILE A 69 9.25 6.20 7.84
CA ILE A 69 7.96 6.03 7.18
C ILE A 69 7.63 7.34 6.47
N CYS A 70 7.56 7.31 5.15
CA CYS A 70 7.26 8.51 4.35
C CYS A 70 6.59 8.15 3.03
N SER A 71 6.02 9.15 2.37
CA SER A 71 5.44 8.99 1.05
C SER A 71 6.47 8.47 0.03
N PRO A 72 6.09 7.54 -0.87
CA PRO A 72 6.94 7.08 -1.96
C PRO A 72 7.35 8.21 -2.93
N LYS A 73 6.64 9.36 -2.91
CA LYS A 73 6.97 10.54 -3.72
C LYS A 73 8.17 11.33 -3.20
N ILE A 74 8.66 11.00 -1.99
CA ILE A 74 9.85 11.64 -1.42
C ILE A 74 11.05 10.85 -1.93
N ASP A 75 11.84 11.47 -2.78
CA ASP A 75 13.07 10.92 -3.30
C ASP A 75 14.23 11.31 -2.35
N PHE A 76 14.91 10.32 -1.81
CA PHE A 76 16.11 10.49 -1.00
C PHE A 76 17.32 10.24 -1.91
N HIS A 77 18.21 11.22 -2.00
CA HIS A 77 19.47 11.03 -2.69
C HIS A 77 20.35 10.04 -1.89
N ASP A 78 21.05 9.15 -2.56
CA ASP A 78 21.88 8.10 -1.95
C ASP A 78 22.90 8.64 -0.93
N GLU A 79 23.40 9.84 -1.16
CA GLU A 79 24.39 10.50 -0.30
C GLU A 79 23.83 11.00 1.05
N CYS A 80 22.50 11.15 1.17
CA CYS A 80 21.92 11.70 2.41
C CYS A 80 21.74 10.67 3.54
N GLY A 81 22.00 9.39 3.28
CA GLY A 81 21.92 8.32 4.26
C GLY A 81 20.51 8.05 4.81
N PHE A 82 19.48 8.65 4.21
CA PHE A 82 18.10 8.37 4.58
C PHE A 82 17.58 7.11 3.88
N ARG A 83 17.00 6.21 4.65
CA ARG A 83 16.35 5.02 4.09
C ARG A 83 14.89 4.97 4.50
N ARG A 84 14.04 4.70 3.52
CA ARG A 84 12.62 4.46 3.77
C ARG A 84 12.46 3.14 4.51
N PHE A 85 11.56 3.14 5.49
CA PHE A 85 11.12 1.89 6.10
C PHE A 85 10.22 1.17 5.09
N GLU A 86 10.70 0.06 4.59
CA GLU A 86 9.97 -0.84 3.70
C GLU A 86 9.88 -2.19 4.41
N ASN A 87 8.66 -2.67 4.58
CA ASN A 87 8.39 -3.99 5.12
C ASN A 87 7.26 -4.60 4.28
N SER A 88 7.64 -5.49 3.39
CA SER A 88 6.73 -6.14 2.45
C SER A 88 5.62 -6.92 3.16
N ASP A 89 5.94 -7.60 4.26
CA ASP A 89 4.95 -8.40 5.01
C ASP A 89 3.94 -7.51 5.75
N PHE A 90 4.41 -6.38 6.31
CA PHE A 90 3.51 -5.41 6.91
C PHE A 90 2.56 -4.81 5.87
N THR A 91 3.07 -4.42 4.71
CA THR A 91 2.25 -3.84 3.64
C THR A 91 1.30 -4.86 3.03
N ALA A 92 1.72 -6.13 2.88
CA ALA A 92 0.86 -7.22 2.45
C ALA A 92 -0.29 -7.43 3.44
N ARG A 93 0.00 -7.53 4.74
CA ARG A 93 -1.03 -7.64 5.79
C ARG A 93 -1.96 -6.43 5.85
N LEU A 94 -1.43 -5.23 5.63
CA LEU A 94 -2.27 -4.03 5.56
C LEU A 94 -3.22 -4.10 4.37
N CYS A 95 -2.73 -4.54 3.20
CA CYS A 95 -3.52 -4.72 1.99
C CYS A 95 -4.67 -5.73 2.22
N THR A 96 -4.37 -6.91 2.77
CA THR A 96 -5.36 -7.94 3.07
C THR A 96 -6.40 -7.47 4.10
N ASN A 97 -5.97 -6.79 5.17
CA ASN A 97 -6.89 -6.25 6.17
C ASN A 97 -7.81 -5.16 5.60
N LEU A 98 -7.28 -4.29 4.73
CA LEU A 98 -8.09 -3.28 4.04
C LEU A 98 -9.11 -3.93 3.10
N ALA A 99 -8.71 -4.99 2.38
CA ALA A 99 -9.63 -5.73 1.53
C ALA A 99 -10.80 -6.32 2.33
N ILE A 100 -10.52 -6.98 3.45
CA ILE A 100 -11.57 -7.52 4.32
C ILE A 100 -12.47 -6.40 4.88
N CYS A 101 -11.88 -5.29 5.31
CA CYS A 101 -12.65 -4.14 5.79
C CYS A 101 -13.59 -3.60 4.70
N LEU A 102 -13.12 -3.46 3.46
CA LEU A 102 -13.95 -3.01 2.34
C LEU A 102 -15.06 -4.00 2.03
N LEU A 103 -14.75 -5.30 1.97
CA LEU A 103 -15.74 -6.35 1.71
C LEU A 103 -16.80 -6.38 2.82
N SER A 104 -16.43 -6.22 4.09
CA SER A 104 -17.36 -6.18 5.21
C SER A 104 -18.28 -4.96 5.22
N MET A 105 -17.91 -3.89 4.52
CA MET A 105 -18.72 -2.66 4.39
C MET A 105 -19.51 -2.61 3.07
N CYS A 106 -19.34 -3.59 2.20
CA CYS A 106 -19.99 -3.64 0.89
C CYS A 106 -21.29 -4.44 0.97
N ASP A 107 -22.44 -3.79 0.76
CA ASP A 107 -23.77 -4.42 0.86
C ASP A 107 -24.05 -5.48 -0.23
N PHE A 108 -23.19 -5.56 -1.26
CA PHE A 108 -23.34 -6.47 -2.39
C PHE A 108 -22.05 -7.25 -2.68
N ALA A 109 -21.26 -7.50 -1.65
CA ALA A 109 -19.96 -8.19 -1.80
C ALA A 109 -20.13 -9.59 -2.43
N GLU A 110 -21.24 -10.28 -2.18
CA GLU A 110 -21.55 -11.59 -2.75
C GLU A 110 -21.72 -11.61 -4.27
N LYS A 111 -21.91 -10.43 -4.89
CA LYS A 111 -22.06 -10.29 -6.36
C LYS A 111 -20.76 -9.87 -7.03
N LEU A 112 -19.71 -9.60 -6.26
CA LEU A 112 -18.44 -9.16 -6.81
C LEU A 112 -17.62 -10.36 -7.30
N LYS A 113 -17.08 -10.26 -8.50
CA LYS A 113 -16.00 -11.12 -8.95
C LYS A 113 -14.69 -10.55 -8.40
N ILE A 114 -14.02 -11.33 -7.56
CA ILE A 114 -12.81 -10.92 -6.84
C ILE A 114 -11.61 -11.66 -7.40
N GLY A 115 -10.57 -10.90 -7.76
CA GLY A 115 -9.28 -11.43 -8.13
C GLY A 115 -8.27 -11.34 -6.99
N ILE A 116 -7.54 -12.41 -6.73
CA ILE A 116 -6.39 -12.42 -5.82
C ILE A 116 -5.15 -12.66 -6.66
N TYR A 117 -4.18 -11.74 -6.61
CA TYR A 117 -2.89 -11.92 -7.26
C TYR A 117 -1.82 -12.18 -6.21
N ASP A 118 -1.41 -13.45 -6.11
CA ASP A 118 -0.37 -13.93 -5.19
C ASP A 118 0.59 -14.88 -5.92
N PRO A 119 1.54 -14.34 -6.68
CA PRO A 119 2.41 -15.14 -7.54
C PRO A 119 3.24 -16.18 -6.77
N ASP A 120 3.59 -15.89 -5.53
CA ASP A 120 4.44 -16.76 -4.71
C ASP A 120 3.65 -17.76 -3.83
N GLY A 121 2.33 -17.62 -3.73
CA GLY A 121 1.47 -18.42 -2.87
C GLY A 121 1.65 -18.16 -1.36
N ARG A 122 2.19 -16.99 -1.00
CA ARG A 122 2.53 -16.69 0.41
C ARG A 122 1.35 -16.23 1.24
N ASP A 123 0.29 -15.81 0.59
CA ASP A 123 -0.90 -15.24 1.25
C ASP A 123 -2.13 -16.15 1.07
N SER A 124 -1.93 -17.48 0.83
CA SER A 124 -3.00 -18.45 0.56
C SER A 124 -4.08 -18.52 1.65
N GLU A 125 -3.67 -18.46 2.92
CA GLU A 125 -4.62 -18.43 4.05
C GLU A 125 -5.63 -17.27 3.97
N PHE A 126 -5.32 -16.22 3.17
CA PHE A 126 -6.20 -15.10 2.97
C PHE A 126 -7.47 -15.47 2.21
N LEU A 127 -7.39 -16.49 1.35
CA LEU A 127 -8.51 -16.97 0.53
C LEU A 127 -9.77 -17.28 1.37
N LYS A 128 -9.62 -18.00 2.48
CA LYS A 128 -10.74 -18.35 3.37
C LYS A 128 -11.49 -17.14 3.93
N TYR A 129 -10.83 -16.00 4.07
CA TYR A 129 -11.48 -14.78 4.56
C TYR A 129 -12.24 -14.07 3.45
N VAL A 130 -11.74 -14.08 2.22
CA VAL A 130 -12.41 -13.48 1.05
C VAL A 130 -13.65 -14.29 0.68
N MET A 131 -13.55 -15.63 0.69
CA MET A 131 -14.65 -16.55 0.37
C MET A 131 -15.86 -16.44 1.30
N LYS A 132 -15.71 -15.80 2.46
CA LYS A 132 -16.86 -15.46 3.34
C LYS A 132 -17.77 -14.38 2.76
N TYR A 133 -17.27 -13.58 1.81
CA TYR A 133 -17.99 -12.44 1.25
C TYR A 133 -18.43 -12.68 -0.19
N SER A 134 -17.67 -13.44 -0.97
CA SER A 134 -18.01 -13.79 -2.34
C SER A 134 -17.55 -15.20 -2.67
N SER A 135 -18.37 -15.95 -3.41
CA SER A 135 -18.03 -17.27 -3.96
C SER A 135 -17.36 -17.18 -5.34
N ASP A 136 -17.42 -16.01 -6.01
CA ASP A 136 -16.78 -15.81 -7.32
C ASP A 136 -15.38 -15.22 -7.13
N VAL A 137 -14.45 -16.09 -6.74
CA VAL A 137 -13.04 -15.70 -6.48
C VAL A 137 -12.11 -16.41 -7.44
N THR A 138 -11.26 -15.64 -8.09
CA THR A 138 -10.19 -16.13 -8.97
C THR A 138 -8.82 -15.81 -8.37
N VAL A 139 -7.99 -16.82 -8.17
CA VAL A 139 -6.62 -16.69 -7.67
C VAL A 139 -5.65 -16.86 -8.84
N VAL A 140 -4.78 -15.87 -9.03
CA VAL A 140 -3.67 -15.93 -9.98
C VAL A 140 -2.38 -16.14 -9.22
N THR A 141 -1.75 -17.31 -9.43
CA THR A 141 -0.54 -17.73 -8.72
C THR A 141 0.35 -18.63 -9.59
N ASN A 142 1.66 -18.60 -9.34
CA ASN A 142 2.61 -19.57 -9.92
C ASN A 142 2.73 -20.85 -9.08
N SER A 143 2.15 -20.82 -7.86
CA SER A 143 2.20 -21.92 -6.88
C SER A 143 0.79 -22.45 -6.58
N PRO A 144 0.10 -23.07 -7.56
CA PRO A 144 -1.30 -23.50 -7.40
C PRO A 144 -1.48 -24.55 -6.29
N ASP A 145 -0.48 -25.38 -6.06
CA ASP A 145 -0.56 -26.49 -5.08
C ASP A 145 -0.90 -25.99 -3.68
N VAL A 146 -0.36 -24.82 -3.29
CA VAL A 146 -0.63 -24.21 -1.98
C VAL A 146 -2.10 -23.82 -1.82
N TYR A 147 -2.75 -23.46 -2.93
CA TYR A 147 -4.16 -23.07 -2.93
C TYR A 147 -5.11 -24.27 -3.04
N TYR A 148 -4.66 -25.44 -3.48
CA TYR A 148 -5.50 -26.64 -3.53
C TYR A 148 -5.87 -27.09 -2.13
N ASP A 149 -4.93 -27.11 -1.20
CA ASP A 149 -5.18 -27.48 0.19
C ASP A 149 -6.18 -26.51 0.85
N GLU A 150 -6.04 -25.21 0.61
CA GLU A 150 -6.99 -24.21 1.11
C GLU A 150 -8.37 -24.34 0.46
N ASN A 151 -8.46 -24.64 -0.84
CA ASN A 151 -9.71 -24.87 -1.53
C ASN A 151 -10.45 -26.12 -1.03
N GLU A 152 -9.72 -27.20 -0.71
CA GLU A 152 -10.30 -28.40 -0.13
C GLU A 152 -10.97 -28.09 1.21
N LEU A 153 -10.28 -27.38 2.09
CA LEU A 153 -10.81 -26.94 3.39
C LEU A 153 -12.01 -26.00 3.23
N ILE A 154 -12.00 -25.11 2.23
CA ILE A 154 -13.10 -24.19 1.96
C ILE A 154 -14.31 -24.95 1.40
N MET A 155 -14.08 -25.91 0.50
CA MET A 155 -15.14 -26.77 -0.03
C MET A 155 -15.84 -27.54 1.08
N GLU A 156 -15.09 -28.15 1.99
CA GLU A 156 -15.65 -28.88 3.14
C GLU A 156 -16.49 -28.00 4.07
N ASN A 157 -16.02 -26.76 4.32
CA ASN A 157 -16.65 -25.88 5.32
C ASN A 157 -17.74 -24.97 4.74
N MET A 158 -17.65 -24.60 3.45
CA MET A 158 -18.51 -23.59 2.82
C MET A 158 -19.24 -24.09 1.57
N GLY A 159 -18.87 -25.25 1.03
CA GLY A 159 -19.46 -25.79 -0.19
C GLY A 159 -19.11 -25.00 -1.46
N ALA A 160 -18.02 -24.24 -1.45
CA ALA A 160 -17.56 -23.43 -2.56
C ALA A 160 -16.04 -23.56 -2.72
N CYS A 161 -15.50 -23.25 -3.91
CA CYS A 161 -14.06 -23.20 -4.15
C CYS A 161 -13.72 -22.03 -5.09
N ALA A 162 -12.50 -21.51 -4.95
CA ALA A 162 -11.98 -20.48 -5.85
C ALA A 162 -11.40 -21.11 -7.12
N THR A 163 -11.44 -20.37 -8.22
CA THR A 163 -10.70 -20.71 -9.43
C THR A 163 -9.23 -20.37 -9.26
N VAL A 164 -8.35 -21.35 -9.41
CA VAL A 164 -6.89 -21.14 -9.32
C VAL A 164 -6.27 -21.27 -10.70
N THR A 165 -5.50 -20.25 -11.11
CA THR A 165 -4.91 -20.17 -12.45
C THR A 165 -3.55 -19.50 -12.43
N LYS A 166 -2.77 -19.70 -13.50
CA LYS A 166 -1.51 -18.94 -13.76
C LYS A 166 -1.73 -17.75 -14.69
N ARG A 167 -2.92 -17.60 -15.23
CA ARG A 167 -3.23 -16.63 -16.27
C ARG A 167 -3.68 -15.32 -15.65
N THR A 168 -2.89 -14.26 -15.86
CA THR A 168 -3.20 -12.91 -15.36
C THR A 168 -4.42 -12.28 -16.06
N GLU A 169 -4.74 -12.72 -17.28
CA GLU A 169 -5.88 -12.23 -18.06
C GLU A 169 -7.22 -12.49 -17.35
N GLU A 170 -7.28 -13.49 -16.47
CA GLU A 170 -8.49 -13.77 -15.70
C GLU A 170 -8.85 -12.66 -14.71
N LEU A 171 -7.89 -11.77 -14.39
CA LEU A 171 -8.13 -10.62 -13.52
C LEU A 171 -8.92 -9.49 -14.23
N GLU A 172 -8.94 -9.47 -15.58
CA GLU A 172 -9.61 -8.42 -16.35
C GLU A 172 -11.11 -8.35 -16.08
N LEU A 173 -11.71 -9.48 -15.71
CA LEU A 173 -13.13 -9.59 -15.42
C LEU A 173 -13.49 -9.28 -13.96
N CYS A 174 -12.50 -9.00 -13.12
CA CYS A 174 -12.72 -8.78 -11.69
C CYS A 174 -13.06 -7.32 -11.39
N GLN A 175 -14.03 -7.08 -10.52
CA GLN A 175 -14.36 -5.75 -10.01
C GLN A 175 -13.45 -5.30 -8.85
N LEU A 176 -12.94 -6.27 -8.08
CA LEU A 176 -11.95 -6.02 -7.03
C LEU A 176 -10.75 -6.93 -7.26
N ILE A 177 -9.57 -6.35 -7.36
CA ILE A 177 -8.30 -7.08 -7.41
C ILE A 177 -7.52 -6.82 -6.15
N ILE A 178 -7.14 -7.88 -5.45
CA ILE A 178 -6.35 -7.83 -4.22
C ILE A 178 -4.98 -8.42 -4.51
N ALA A 179 -3.97 -7.55 -4.54
CA ALA A 179 -2.58 -7.91 -4.76
C ALA A 179 -1.75 -7.50 -3.55
N PRO A 180 -1.63 -8.34 -2.51
CA PRO A 180 -0.90 -8.01 -1.30
C PRO A 180 0.55 -7.63 -1.57
N ARG A 181 1.09 -8.12 -2.69
CA ARG A 181 2.43 -7.83 -3.20
C ARG A 181 2.36 -7.08 -4.52
N THR A 182 3.51 -6.60 -5.00
CA THR A 182 3.57 -5.83 -6.25
C THR A 182 3.14 -6.69 -7.43
N ILE A 183 2.30 -6.13 -8.30
CA ILE A 183 1.94 -6.74 -9.57
C ILE A 183 3.08 -6.47 -10.56
N GLU A 184 3.77 -7.53 -10.99
CA GLU A 184 4.92 -7.42 -11.89
C GLU A 184 4.50 -7.45 -13.37
N ASN A 185 3.46 -8.21 -13.69
CA ASN A 185 2.96 -8.35 -15.04
C ASN A 185 1.96 -7.25 -15.39
N THR A 186 1.99 -6.81 -16.64
CA THR A 186 0.96 -5.93 -17.18
C THR A 186 -0.31 -6.76 -17.43
N PHE A 187 -1.45 -6.25 -17.04
CA PHE A 187 -2.75 -6.81 -17.35
C PHE A 187 -3.74 -5.68 -17.67
N SER A 188 -4.71 -5.96 -18.50
CA SER A 188 -5.80 -5.02 -18.75
C SER A 188 -6.79 -5.03 -17.59
N SER A 189 -7.32 -3.88 -17.26
CA SER A 189 -8.37 -3.76 -16.26
C SER A 189 -9.48 -2.84 -16.75
N ASN A 190 -10.68 -3.06 -16.24
CA ASN A 190 -11.79 -2.15 -16.51
C ASN A 190 -11.59 -0.85 -15.70
N ASP A 191 -12.05 0.28 -16.23
CA ASP A 191 -12.04 1.59 -15.54
C ASP A 191 -12.78 1.59 -14.19
N LYS A 192 -13.65 0.60 -13.96
CA LYS A 192 -14.42 0.41 -12.72
C LYS A 192 -13.76 -0.58 -11.74
N THR A 193 -12.65 -1.20 -12.12
CA THR A 193 -11.95 -2.17 -11.25
C THR A 193 -11.20 -1.46 -10.15
N LEU A 194 -11.47 -1.85 -8.90
CA LEU A 194 -10.68 -1.41 -7.75
C LEU A 194 -9.49 -2.34 -7.54
N ILE A 195 -8.29 -1.78 -7.53
CA ILE A 195 -7.06 -2.54 -7.30
C ILE A 195 -6.45 -2.14 -5.95
N LEU A 196 -6.35 -3.10 -5.04
CA LEU A 196 -5.64 -2.97 -3.77
C LEU A 196 -4.28 -3.63 -3.89
N THR A 197 -3.21 -2.85 -3.79
CA THR A 197 -1.84 -3.35 -3.89
C THR A 197 -0.89 -2.55 -3.03
N ASN A 198 0.25 -3.14 -2.64
CA ASN A 198 1.31 -2.46 -1.94
C ASN A 198 2.23 -1.63 -2.85
N GLY A 199 2.09 -1.73 -4.16
CA GLY A 199 2.91 -1.06 -5.16
C GLY A 199 2.09 -0.22 -6.13
N ARG A 200 2.72 0.08 -7.27
CA ARG A 200 2.03 0.70 -8.41
C ARG A 200 1.68 -0.42 -9.40
N PRO A 201 0.39 -0.69 -9.63
CA PRO A 201 0.01 -1.69 -10.61
C PRO A 201 0.41 -1.18 -12.02
N LYS A 202 0.83 -2.10 -12.87
CA LYS A 202 1.02 -1.88 -14.31
C LYS A 202 -0.29 -2.30 -15.02
N ALA A 203 -1.38 -1.60 -14.68
CA ALA A 203 -2.66 -1.84 -15.32
C ALA A 203 -2.82 -0.89 -16.51
N GLU A 204 -3.23 -1.41 -17.65
CA GLU A 204 -3.68 -0.65 -18.82
C GLU A 204 -5.22 -0.58 -18.76
N VAL A 205 -5.76 0.62 -18.93
CA VAL A 205 -7.19 0.90 -18.93
C VAL A 205 -7.68 1.11 -20.34
#